data_15548f75a73039a09cfc3c5e717fc468
#
_entry.id   15548f75a73039a09cfc3c5e717fc468
#
_cell.length_a   1.000
_cell.length_b   1.000
_cell.length_c   1.000
_cell.angle_alpha   90.00
_cell.angle_beta   90.00
_cell.angle_gamma   90.00
#
_symmetry.space_group_name_H-M   'P 1'
#
loop_
_entity.id
_entity.type
_entity.pdbx_description
1 polymer ?
#
loop_
_entity_poly.entity_id
_entity_poly.type
_entity_poly.pdbx_seq_one_letter_code
_entity_poly.pdbx_strand_id
1 'polypeptide(L)'
;EPEKVEASAIFSEEKIDKLTSVVMEFADGKKAAFTCGMTLATDQDRRLDRLEIDGTKGSITGTKFAFNGDGELSYTIRTAEGQEEVKTVEVPQNYRLEVEQFGRCIDENEIPAVTEEFSLKNARLVERILEEIGY
;
A
#
# COMPACT_ATOMS: atom_id res chain seq x y z
N GLU A 1 3.59 -14.51 -1.70
CA GLU A 1 3.73 -13.94 -3.06
C GLU A 1 2.49 -14.28 -3.86
N PRO A 2 2.05 -13.43 -4.80
CA PRO A 2 0.93 -13.75 -5.67
C PRO A 2 1.33 -14.84 -6.67
N GLU A 3 0.40 -15.77 -6.95
CA GLU A 3 0.58 -16.78 -7.99
C GLU A 3 0.45 -16.15 -9.38
N LYS A 4 -0.50 -15.22 -9.52
CA LYS A 4 -0.77 -14.51 -10.77
C LYS A 4 -0.64 -13.01 -10.57
N VAL A 5 -0.02 -12.35 -11.52
CA VAL A 5 0.07 -10.90 -11.63
C VAL A 5 -0.34 -10.53 -13.04
N GLU A 6 -1.26 -9.61 -13.18
CA GLU A 6 -1.62 -8.96 -14.44
C GLU A 6 -1.45 -7.45 -14.25
N ALA A 7 -0.78 -6.81 -15.18
CA ALA A 7 -0.53 -5.39 -15.11
C ALA A 7 -0.67 -4.71 -16.48
N SER A 8 -1.03 -3.44 -16.46
CA SER A 8 -1.05 -2.58 -17.64
C SER A 8 -0.62 -1.18 -17.27
N ALA A 9 0.04 -0.46 -18.18
CA ALA A 9 0.52 0.87 -17.93
C ALA A 9 0.24 1.82 -19.09
N ILE A 10 0.16 3.11 -18.76
CA ILE A 10 0.17 4.22 -19.71
C ILE A 10 1.54 4.87 -19.63
N PHE A 11 2.27 4.86 -20.73
CA PHE A 11 3.61 5.42 -20.83
C PHE A 11 3.61 6.85 -21.40
N SER A 12 4.63 7.62 -21.03
CA SER A 12 5.01 8.86 -21.74
C SER A 12 5.75 8.55 -23.03
N GLU A 13 6.05 9.59 -23.80
CA GLU A 13 6.90 9.50 -25.00
C GLU A 13 8.33 9.02 -24.65
N GLU A 14 8.84 9.38 -23.47
CA GLU A 14 10.13 8.94 -22.94
C GLU A 14 10.09 7.55 -22.27
N LYS A 15 9.00 6.80 -22.43
CA LYS A 15 8.77 5.49 -21.84
C LYS A 15 8.76 5.46 -20.30
N ILE A 16 8.31 6.55 -19.68
CA ILE A 16 8.06 6.57 -18.23
C ILE A 16 6.60 6.16 -18.00
N ASP A 17 6.37 5.22 -17.11
CA ASP A 17 5.03 4.79 -16.72
C ASP A 17 4.31 5.89 -15.92
N LYS A 18 3.31 6.51 -16.53
CA LYS A 18 2.51 7.57 -15.92
C LYS A 18 1.43 7.04 -14.99
N LEU A 19 0.91 5.88 -15.33
CA LEU A 19 -0.15 5.20 -14.61
C LEU A 19 0.01 3.71 -14.81
N THR A 20 0.04 2.94 -13.73
CA THR A 20 0.10 1.49 -13.76
C THR A 20 -1.06 0.92 -12.93
N SER A 21 -1.78 -0.03 -13.51
CA SER A 21 -2.84 -0.80 -12.84
C SER A 21 -2.43 -2.25 -12.74
N VAL A 22 -2.61 -2.84 -11.56
CA VAL A 22 -2.18 -4.20 -11.26
C VAL A 22 -3.32 -4.99 -10.62
N VAL A 23 -3.47 -6.24 -11.01
CA VAL A 23 -4.34 -7.24 -10.37
C VAL A 23 -3.49 -8.43 -9.97
N MET A 24 -3.66 -8.91 -8.74
CA MET A 24 -2.94 -10.04 -8.18
C MET A 24 -3.88 -11.08 -7.61
N GLU A 25 -3.55 -12.35 -7.81
CA GLU A 25 -4.24 -13.48 -7.21
C GLU A 25 -3.26 -14.32 -6.39
N PHE A 26 -3.73 -14.78 -5.23
CA PHE A 26 -2.94 -15.56 -4.26
C PHE A 26 -3.50 -16.99 -4.15
N ALA A 27 -2.65 -17.96 -3.78
CA ALA A 27 -2.99 -19.38 -3.65
C ALA A 27 -4.23 -19.66 -2.79
N ASP A 28 -4.47 -18.82 -1.79
CA ASP A 28 -5.60 -18.94 -0.86
C ASP A 28 -6.90 -18.27 -1.36
N GLY A 29 -6.92 -17.86 -2.64
CA GLY A 29 -8.06 -17.20 -3.28
C GLY A 29 -8.20 -15.70 -2.97
N LYS A 30 -7.30 -15.12 -2.19
CA LYS A 30 -7.26 -13.68 -2.00
C LYS A 30 -6.89 -12.97 -3.30
N LYS A 31 -7.41 -11.78 -3.47
CA LYS A 31 -7.08 -10.91 -4.60
C LYS A 31 -6.69 -9.53 -4.08
N ALA A 32 -5.79 -8.89 -4.80
CA ALA A 32 -5.48 -7.49 -4.61
C ALA A 32 -5.46 -6.77 -5.96
N ALA A 33 -5.93 -5.55 -5.97
CA ALA A 33 -5.84 -4.68 -7.15
C ALA A 33 -5.44 -3.29 -6.70
N PHE A 34 -4.58 -2.65 -7.45
CA PHE A 34 -4.21 -1.27 -7.20
C PHE A 34 -3.91 -0.52 -8.49
N THR A 35 -4.04 0.78 -8.42
CA THR A 35 -3.58 1.69 -9.47
C THR A 35 -2.70 2.74 -8.82
N CYS A 36 -1.54 2.97 -9.38
CA CYS A 36 -0.62 4.02 -8.96
C CYS A 36 -0.17 4.85 -10.16
N GLY A 37 0.23 6.08 -9.93
CA GLY A 37 0.73 6.91 -11.03
C GLY A 37 0.81 8.39 -10.67
N MET A 38 1.55 9.11 -11.47
CA MET A 38 1.75 10.55 -11.34
C MET A 38 0.59 11.38 -11.90
N THR A 39 -0.34 10.76 -12.62
CA THR A 39 -1.46 11.43 -13.31
C THR A 39 -2.81 11.23 -12.62
N LEU A 40 -2.82 10.61 -11.44
CA LEU A 40 -4.01 10.43 -10.60
C LEU A 40 -4.30 11.67 -9.74
N ALA A 41 -4.10 12.86 -10.29
CA ALA A 41 -4.36 14.09 -9.56
C ALA A 41 -5.86 14.41 -9.53
N THR A 42 -6.36 14.81 -8.35
CA THR A 42 -7.66 15.46 -8.23
C THR A 42 -7.49 16.98 -8.26
N ASP A 43 -8.56 17.71 -8.60
CA ASP A 43 -8.51 19.17 -8.73
C ASP A 43 -8.13 19.90 -7.43
N GLN A 44 -8.31 19.28 -6.29
CA GLN A 44 -8.12 19.93 -4.98
C GLN A 44 -6.80 19.55 -4.30
N ASP A 45 -6.44 18.27 -4.25
CA ASP A 45 -5.30 17.81 -3.45
C ASP A 45 -4.11 17.32 -4.27
N ARG A 46 -4.25 17.17 -5.58
CA ARG A 46 -3.26 16.57 -6.48
C ARG A 46 -2.71 15.20 -6.00
N ARG A 47 -3.46 14.55 -5.11
CA ARG A 47 -3.09 13.26 -4.54
C ARG A 47 -4.34 12.44 -4.27
N LEU A 48 -4.32 11.20 -4.69
CA LEU A 48 -5.35 10.22 -4.42
C LEU A 48 -4.71 9.06 -3.65
N ASP A 49 -4.98 9.00 -2.34
CA ASP A 49 -4.57 7.89 -1.48
C ASP A 49 -5.82 7.18 -0.97
N ARG A 50 -6.01 5.93 -1.37
CA ARG A 50 -7.17 5.13 -0.99
C ARG A 50 -6.75 3.69 -0.76
N LEU A 51 -7.21 3.09 0.33
CA LEU A 51 -7.14 1.66 0.59
C LEU A 51 -8.50 1.17 1.05
N GLU A 52 -8.96 0.09 0.45
CA GLU A 52 -10.13 -0.66 0.89
C GLU A 52 -9.75 -2.12 1.06
N ILE A 53 -10.23 -2.76 2.10
CA ILE A 53 -10.00 -4.17 2.40
C ILE A 53 -11.37 -4.82 2.59
N ASP A 54 -11.71 -5.77 1.72
CA ASP A 54 -12.94 -6.53 1.80
C ASP A 54 -12.66 -7.97 2.22
N GLY A 55 -13.45 -8.47 3.14
CA GLY A 55 -13.34 -9.82 3.67
C GLY A 55 -14.70 -10.44 3.94
N THR A 56 -14.69 -11.73 4.23
CA THR A 56 -15.92 -12.49 4.52
C THR A 56 -16.66 -12.05 5.79
N LYS A 57 -16.01 -11.29 6.66
CA LYS A 57 -16.56 -10.76 7.91
C LYS A 57 -16.94 -9.27 7.84
N GLY A 58 -16.63 -8.60 6.72
CA GLY A 58 -16.88 -7.18 6.55
C GLY A 58 -15.79 -6.47 5.78
N SER A 59 -15.79 -5.16 5.83
CA SER A 59 -14.82 -4.32 5.11
C SER A 59 -14.18 -3.27 5.99
N ILE A 60 -13.01 -2.80 5.57
CA ILE A 60 -12.32 -1.64 6.13
C ILE A 60 -12.16 -0.60 5.02
N THR A 61 -12.63 0.61 5.28
CA THR A 61 -12.60 1.73 4.35
C THR A 61 -12.10 3.01 5.00
N GLY A 62 -11.83 4.03 4.22
CA GLY A 62 -11.40 5.34 4.73
C GLY A 62 -9.93 5.40 5.16
N THR A 63 -9.18 4.33 4.99
CA THR A 63 -7.73 4.34 5.25
C THR A 63 -7.01 5.23 4.23
N LYS A 64 -6.04 5.98 4.71
CA LYS A 64 -5.17 6.81 3.87
C LYS A 64 -3.72 6.33 3.96
N PHE A 65 -3.06 6.25 2.83
CA PHE A 65 -1.61 6.13 2.79
C PHE A 65 -1.00 7.51 2.95
N ALA A 66 -0.64 7.88 4.16
CA ALA A 66 0.02 9.16 4.42
C ALA A 66 1.49 8.89 4.74
N PHE A 67 2.38 9.02 3.77
CA PHE A 67 3.82 8.86 4.01
C PHE A 67 4.36 9.84 5.06
N ASN A 68 3.76 11.01 5.18
CA ASN A 68 4.09 12.03 6.17
C ASN A 68 2.97 12.21 7.20
N GLY A 69 2.13 11.18 7.38
CA GLY A 69 1.00 11.26 8.29
C GLY A 69 1.47 11.42 9.73
N ASP A 70 0.90 12.39 10.40
CA ASP A 70 0.94 12.57 11.83
C ASP A 70 -0.42 13.05 12.31
N GLY A 71 -0.65 12.97 13.63
CA GLY A 71 -1.90 13.35 14.26
C GLY A 71 -2.98 12.27 14.17
N GLU A 72 -4.23 12.69 14.23
CA GLU A 72 -5.37 11.79 14.29
C GLU A 72 -5.76 11.27 12.91
N LEU A 73 -5.69 9.96 12.72
CA LEU A 73 -6.16 9.25 11.53
C LEU A 73 -7.33 8.34 11.88
N SER A 74 -8.32 8.25 11.01
CA SER A 74 -9.48 7.39 11.21
C SER A 74 -9.74 6.48 10.03
N TYR A 75 -10.36 5.33 10.31
CA TYR A 75 -10.89 4.40 9.33
C TYR A 75 -12.20 3.80 9.82
N THR A 76 -13.00 3.29 8.90
CA THR A 76 -14.31 2.70 9.20
C THR A 76 -14.24 1.18 9.00
N ILE A 77 -14.72 0.45 10.01
CA ILE A 77 -14.99 -0.98 9.92
C ILE A 77 -16.48 -1.15 9.73
N ARG A 78 -16.89 -1.91 8.70
CA ARG A 78 -18.27 -2.34 8.49
C ARG A 78 -18.31 -3.86 8.59
N THR A 79 -19.13 -4.41 9.50
CA THR A 79 -19.33 -5.86 9.61
C THR A 79 -20.24 -6.39 8.50
N ALA A 80 -20.24 -7.72 8.30
CA ALA A 80 -21.14 -8.38 7.34
C ALA A 80 -22.64 -8.19 7.71
N GLU A 81 -22.94 -7.96 8.99
CA GLU A 81 -24.29 -7.65 9.50
C GLU A 81 -24.67 -6.16 9.32
N GLY A 82 -23.79 -5.35 8.76
CA GLY A 82 -24.04 -3.94 8.47
C GLY A 82 -23.80 -2.98 9.64
N GLN A 83 -23.16 -3.43 10.72
CA GLN A 83 -22.75 -2.54 11.80
C GLN A 83 -21.50 -1.74 11.35
N GLU A 84 -21.48 -0.46 11.69
CA GLU A 84 -20.35 0.43 11.40
C GLU A 84 -19.67 0.90 12.69
N GLU A 85 -18.37 0.90 12.69
CA GLU A 85 -17.52 1.44 13.74
C GLU A 85 -16.41 2.29 13.13
N VAL A 86 -16.28 3.53 13.59
CA VAL A 86 -15.14 4.39 13.24
C VAL A 86 -14.04 4.20 14.29
N LYS A 87 -12.86 3.83 13.83
CA LYS A 87 -11.66 3.75 14.65
C LYS A 87 -10.80 4.98 14.40
N THR A 88 -10.30 5.55 15.48
CA THR A 88 -9.36 6.67 15.43
C THR A 88 -8.05 6.25 16.09
N VAL A 89 -6.96 6.60 15.45
CA VAL A 89 -5.59 6.29 15.90
C VAL A 89 -4.77 7.56 15.87
N GLU A 90 -4.12 7.87 16.97
CA GLU A 90 -3.12 8.93 17.03
C GLU A 90 -1.81 8.39 16.42
N VAL A 91 -1.36 9.03 15.36
CA VAL A 91 -0.18 8.60 14.61
C VAL A 91 0.94 9.64 14.83
N PRO A 92 2.06 9.23 15.42
CA PRO A 92 3.23 10.10 15.48
C PRO A 92 3.85 10.22 14.08
N GLN A 93 4.73 11.21 13.92
CA GLN A 93 5.38 11.46 12.64
C GLN A 93 6.16 10.22 12.15
N ASN A 94 5.79 9.70 10.98
CA ASN A 94 6.24 8.39 10.48
C ASN A 94 7.75 8.29 10.32
N TYR A 95 8.39 9.27 9.71
CA TYR A 95 9.84 9.24 9.51
C TYR A 95 10.63 9.28 10.83
N ARG A 96 10.06 9.91 11.89
CA ARG A 96 10.65 9.83 13.21
C ARG A 96 10.65 8.40 13.74
N LEU A 97 9.54 7.67 13.57
CA LEU A 97 9.43 6.27 13.97
C LEU A 97 10.43 5.37 13.23
N GLU A 98 10.66 5.62 11.94
CA GLU A 98 11.66 4.89 11.15
C GLU A 98 13.08 5.11 11.71
N VAL A 99 13.45 6.35 11.99
CA VAL A 99 14.77 6.70 12.56
C VAL A 99 14.94 6.12 13.96
N GLU A 100 13.91 6.23 14.82
CA GLU A 100 13.93 5.66 16.17
C GLU A 100 14.05 4.12 16.15
N GLN A 101 13.34 3.45 15.26
CA GLN A 101 13.47 2.01 15.10
C GLN A 101 14.85 1.61 14.58
N PHE A 102 15.39 2.34 13.61
CA PHE A 102 16.74 2.09 13.10
C PHE A 102 17.78 2.19 14.20
N GLY A 103 17.66 3.20 15.09
CA GLY A 103 18.50 3.33 16.28
C GLY A 103 18.42 2.09 17.19
N ARG A 104 17.20 1.62 17.51
CA ARG A 104 17.03 0.40 18.34
C ARG A 104 17.57 -0.86 17.66
N CYS A 105 17.45 -0.98 16.35
CA CYS A 105 18.05 -2.08 15.61
C CYS A 105 19.57 -2.13 15.76
N ILE A 106 20.23 -0.97 15.84
CA ILE A 106 21.70 -0.88 16.02
C ILE A 106 22.08 -1.12 17.49
N ASP A 107 21.43 -0.43 18.43
CA ASP A 107 21.85 -0.40 19.83
C ASP A 107 21.36 -1.62 20.62
N GLU A 108 20.19 -2.14 20.29
CA GLU A 108 19.49 -3.19 21.04
C GLU A 108 19.34 -4.49 20.25
N ASN A 109 19.81 -4.56 19.02
CA ASN A 109 19.60 -5.68 18.09
C ASN A 109 18.11 -6.02 17.88
N GLU A 110 17.22 -5.02 17.88
CA GLU A 110 15.82 -5.18 17.53
C GLU A 110 15.68 -5.66 16.08
N ILE A 111 14.74 -6.56 15.82
CA ILE A 111 14.43 -7.00 14.46
C ILE A 111 13.66 -5.86 13.75
N PRO A 112 14.12 -5.35 12.60
CA PRO A 112 13.42 -4.29 11.89
C PRO A 112 12.01 -4.73 11.46
N ALA A 113 11.02 -3.83 11.53
CA ALA A 113 9.66 -4.08 11.07
C ALA A 113 9.63 -4.40 9.56
N VAL A 114 10.49 -3.75 8.80
CA VAL A 114 10.74 -4.06 7.38
C VAL A 114 12.01 -4.90 7.31
N THR A 115 11.86 -6.21 7.26
CA THR A 115 12.99 -7.15 7.19
C THR A 115 13.62 -7.20 5.80
N GLU A 116 14.85 -7.71 5.72
CA GLU A 116 15.51 -7.98 4.43
C GLU A 116 14.66 -8.92 3.55
N GLU A 117 14.13 -9.98 4.12
CA GLU A 117 13.26 -10.92 3.40
C GLU A 117 12.03 -10.23 2.80
N PHE A 118 11.37 -9.36 3.58
CA PHE A 118 10.23 -8.58 3.10
C PHE A 118 10.65 -7.65 1.94
N SER A 119 11.78 -6.96 2.09
CA SER A 119 12.31 -6.06 1.06
C SER A 119 12.62 -6.79 -0.24
N LEU A 120 13.26 -7.96 -0.16
CA LEU A 120 13.56 -8.79 -1.32
C LEU A 120 12.29 -9.31 -2.01
N LYS A 121 11.30 -9.76 -1.24
CA LYS A 121 9.98 -10.17 -1.80
C LYS A 121 9.29 -9.02 -2.52
N ASN A 122 9.32 -7.83 -1.92
CA ASN A 122 8.73 -6.64 -2.54
C ASN A 122 9.46 -6.26 -3.84
N ALA A 123 10.80 -6.27 -3.84
CA ALA A 123 11.58 -5.98 -5.02
C ALA A 123 11.28 -6.94 -6.19
N ARG A 124 11.20 -8.25 -5.90
CA ARG A 124 10.81 -9.26 -6.90
C ARG A 124 9.40 -9.05 -7.46
N LEU A 125 8.46 -8.65 -6.60
CA LEU A 125 7.11 -8.34 -7.05
C LEU A 125 7.08 -7.13 -7.96
N VAL A 126 7.82 -6.07 -7.63
CA VAL A 126 7.96 -4.88 -8.48
C VAL A 126 8.60 -5.24 -9.82
N GLU A 127 9.68 -6.02 -9.82
CA GLU A 127 10.34 -6.50 -11.05
C GLU A 127 9.35 -7.27 -11.93
N ARG A 128 8.60 -8.20 -11.36
CA ARG A 128 7.57 -8.96 -12.09
C ARG A 128 6.47 -8.06 -12.68
N ILE A 129 6.05 -7.01 -11.97
CA ILE A 129 5.10 -6.02 -12.49
C ILE A 129 5.69 -5.23 -13.64
N LEU A 130 6.96 -4.82 -13.54
CA LEU A 130 7.66 -4.10 -14.59
C LEU A 130 7.79 -4.93 -15.86
N GLU A 131 8.16 -6.21 -15.74
CA GLU A 131 8.18 -7.15 -16.86
C GLU A 131 6.81 -7.29 -17.53
N GLU A 132 5.74 -7.40 -16.73
CA GLU A 132 4.37 -7.56 -17.23
C GLU A 132 3.89 -6.34 -18.03
N ILE A 133 4.28 -5.14 -17.66
CA ILE A 133 3.96 -3.90 -18.41
C ILE A 133 4.92 -3.64 -19.59
N GLY A 134 5.97 -4.47 -19.78
CA GLY A 134 6.92 -4.32 -20.87
C GLY A 134 7.97 -3.22 -20.65
N TYR A 135 8.37 -3.03 -19.40
CA TYR A 135 9.38 -2.04 -19.04
C TYR A 135 10.79 -2.56 -19.27
#